data_4a47321792c4d88941784e61148d3302
#
_entry.id   4a47321792c4d88941784e61148d3302
#
_cell.length_a   1.000
_cell.length_b   1.000
_cell.length_c   1.000
_cell.angle_alpha   90.00
_cell.angle_beta   90.00
_cell.angle_gamma   90.00
#
_symmetry.space_group_name_H-M   'P 1'
#
loop_
_entity.id
_entity.type
_entity.pdbx_description
1 polymer ?
#
loop_
_entity_poly.entity_id
_entity_poly.type
_entity_poly.pdbx_seq_one_letter_code
_entity_poly.pdbx_strand_id
1 'polypeptide(L)'
;HGYYYNRNDEQWADWGTTQQHLPYNDKHWYSIGKGDIHSTLEDLYKWHVALENNVVLASKTRLVQETPYVAENDNKTSFYGYGWAIFQSNRDTKIVAHNGSNGLYFADFVRFIDDDVVVIYITNAFLGSESENVAREIGKMIFDSNYNTTPISKNIYELIHEFMKTNPSSNAVKLPDYLNKELNNKFNDHAVLNRLGYSRLKKEEKPAWALELFKLNVKLFPEDGNLWDSLGEAYLKYDKKEEAIKSYTKAVELGSEGSTKILNELLKKKLE
;
A
#
# COMPACT_ATOMS: atom_id res chain seq x y z
N HIS A 1 -15.48 -12.23 -4.72
CA HIS A 1 -15.57 -11.02 -3.93
C HIS A 1 -14.17 -10.57 -3.51
N GLY A 2 -13.97 -9.25 -3.46
CA GLY A 2 -12.77 -8.62 -2.89
C GLY A 2 -12.98 -8.26 -1.43
N TYR A 3 -11.90 -8.24 -0.67
CA TYR A 3 -11.95 -7.91 0.76
C TYR A 3 -10.93 -6.83 1.09
N TYR A 4 -11.28 -5.95 2.02
CA TYR A 4 -10.39 -4.90 2.53
C TYR A 4 -10.59 -4.71 4.03
N TYR A 5 -9.55 -4.22 4.68
CA TYR A 5 -9.67 -3.84 6.08
C TYR A 5 -10.31 -2.46 6.20
N ASN A 6 -11.54 -2.40 6.71
CA ASN A 6 -12.25 -1.14 6.93
C ASN A 6 -11.74 -0.49 8.22
N ARG A 7 -10.89 0.52 8.07
CA ARG A 7 -10.31 1.25 9.20
C ARG A 7 -11.34 2.02 10.03
N ASN A 8 -12.52 2.30 9.47
CA ASN A 8 -13.57 2.97 10.21
C ASN A 8 -14.35 2.00 11.09
N ASP A 9 -14.61 0.79 10.62
CA ASP A 9 -15.37 -0.23 11.34
C ASP A 9 -14.46 -1.23 12.07
N GLU A 10 -13.14 -1.10 11.89
CA GLU A 10 -12.09 -1.89 12.55
C GLU A 10 -12.20 -3.39 12.30
N GLN A 11 -12.62 -3.76 11.10
CA GLN A 11 -12.81 -5.15 10.68
C GLN A 11 -12.60 -5.34 9.18
N TRP A 12 -12.38 -6.58 8.78
CA TRP A 12 -12.41 -6.95 7.38
C TRP A 12 -13.85 -6.84 6.84
N ALA A 13 -13.99 -6.26 5.67
CA ALA A 13 -15.26 -6.03 5.00
C ALA A 13 -15.25 -6.60 3.59
N ASP A 14 -16.40 -7.10 3.16
CA ASP A 14 -16.64 -7.52 1.79
C ASP A 14 -16.84 -6.28 0.92
N TRP A 15 -15.97 -6.12 -0.08
CA TRP A 15 -16.12 -5.07 -1.09
C TRP A 15 -17.11 -5.49 -2.19
N GLY A 16 -17.38 -6.78 -2.35
CA GLY A 16 -18.16 -7.32 -3.45
C GLY A 16 -17.32 -7.69 -4.66
N THR A 17 -17.89 -7.57 -5.84
CA THR A 17 -17.25 -7.91 -7.11
C THR A 17 -16.89 -6.65 -7.90
N THR A 18 -15.90 -6.77 -8.80
CA THR A 18 -15.56 -5.70 -9.76
C THR A 18 -16.77 -5.30 -10.62
N GLN A 19 -17.63 -6.25 -10.97
CA GLN A 19 -18.84 -5.99 -11.75
C GLN A 19 -19.83 -5.07 -11.03
N GLN A 20 -19.91 -5.13 -9.70
CA GLN A 20 -20.78 -4.27 -8.90
C GLN A 20 -20.28 -2.82 -8.84
N HIS A 21 -18.96 -2.63 -8.85
CA HIS A 21 -18.32 -1.33 -8.67
C HIS A 21 -17.81 -0.70 -9.96
N LEU A 22 -17.52 -1.52 -10.97
CA LEU A 22 -17.09 -1.10 -12.30
C LEU A 22 -18.09 -1.66 -13.33
N PRO A 23 -19.29 -1.07 -13.45
CA PRO A 23 -20.29 -1.54 -14.40
C PRO A 23 -19.71 -1.47 -15.80
N TYR A 24 -19.73 -2.58 -16.52
CA TYR A 24 -19.21 -2.75 -17.88
C TYR A 24 -19.85 -1.81 -18.93
N ASN A 25 -20.89 -1.10 -18.58
CA ASN A 25 -21.60 -0.17 -19.47
C ASN A 25 -20.84 1.15 -19.66
N ASP A 26 -19.99 1.55 -18.73
CA ASP A 26 -19.08 2.68 -18.90
C ASP A 26 -17.76 2.17 -19.47
N LYS A 27 -17.61 2.34 -20.79
CA LYS A 27 -16.38 1.99 -21.48
C LYS A 27 -15.24 2.90 -20.98
N HIS A 28 -14.53 2.42 -20.00
CA HIS A 28 -13.29 3.06 -19.51
C HIS A 28 -12.19 2.89 -20.56
N TRP A 29 -12.30 3.63 -21.67
CA TRP A 29 -11.37 3.54 -22.79
C TRP A 29 -9.90 3.66 -22.37
N TYR A 30 -9.63 4.39 -21.28
CA TYR A 30 -8.27 4.55 -20.74
C TYR A 30 -7.69 3.25 -20.15
N SER A 31 -8.51 2.28 -19.79
CA SER A 31 -8.06 0.99 -19.29
C SER A 31 -7.91 -0.06 -20.39
N ILE A 32 -8.62 0.10 -21.50
CA ILE A 32 -8.56 -0.83 -22.63
C ILE A 32 -7.16 -0.76 -23.25
N GLY A 33 -6.52 -1.90 -23.36
CA GLY A 33 -5.18 -2.03 -23.96
C GLY A 33 -4.01 -1.90 -22.95
N LYS A 34 -4.24 -1.37 -21.73
CA LYS A 34 -3.21 -1.38 -20.67
C LYS A 34 -3.46 -2.43 -19.59
N GLY A 35 -4.71 -2.94 -19.49
CA GLY A 35 -5.11 -3.83 -18.42
C GLY A 35 -6.56 -4.25 -18.51
N ASP A 36 -7.25 -4.41 -17.36
CA ASP A 36 -8.64 -4.85 -17.21
C ASP A 36 -8.92 -6.30 -17.66
N ILE A 37 -7.89 -7.11 -17.77
CA ILE A 37 -8.08 -8.55 -17.98
C ILE A 37 -8.34 -9.20 -16.63
N HIS A 38 -9.52 -9.82 -16.51
CA HIS A 38 -9.87 -10.63 -15.36
C HIS A 38 -9.77 -12.11 -15.73
N SER A 39 -9.04 -12.88 -14.96
CA SER A 39 -8.76 -14.28 -15.27
C SER A 39 -8.83 -15.14 -14.00
N THR A 40 -8.73 -16.44 -14.21
CA THR A 40 -8.60 -17.44 -13.16
C THR A 40 -7.16 -17.98 -13.12
N LEU A 41 -6.79 -18.62 -12.03
CA LEU A 41 -5.49 -19.27 -11.87
C LEU A 41 -5.29 -20.34 -12.96
N GLU A 42 -6.34 -21.12 -13.26
CA GLU A 42 -6.32 -22.13 -14.31
C GLU A 42 -6.09 -21.54 -15.70
N ASP A 43 -6.75 -20.44 -16.03
CA ASP A 43 -6.62 -19.82 -17.36
C ASP A 43 -5.27 -19.11 -17.51
N LEU A 44 -4.71 -18.54 -16.46
CA LEU A 44 -3.34 -18.04 -16.47
C LEU A 44 -2.32 -19.18 -16.66
N TYR A 45 -2.56 -20.35 -16.06
CA TYR A 45 -1.71 -21.51 -16.29
C TYR A 45 -1.84 -22.04 -17.73
N LYS A 46 -3.06 -22.11 -18.30
CA LYS A 46 -3.27 -22.44 -19.72
C LYS A 46 -2.57 -21.45 -20.63
N TRP A 47 -2.57 -20.15 -20.28
CA TRP A 47 -1.83 -19.11 -20.99
C TRP A 47 -0.33 -19.39 -20.98
N HIS A 48 0.24 -19.73 -19.82
CA HIS A 48 1.65 -20.13 -19.71
C HIS A 48 1.95 -21.30 -20.65
N VAL A 49 1.18 -22.38 -20.58
CA VAL A 49 1.37 -23.57 -21.41
C VAL A 49 1.26 -23.22 -22.91
N ALA A 50 0.33 -22.35 -23.28
CA ALA A 50 0.16 -21.92 -24.68
C ALA A 50 1.35 -21.08 -25.19
N LEU A 51 1.96 -20.26 -24.32
CA LEU A 51 3.19 -19.53 -24.66
C LEU A 51 4.38 -20.49 -24.81
N GLU A 52 4.58 -21.43 -23.89
CA GLU A 52 5.68 -22.38 -23.97
C GLU A 52 5.60 -23.29 -25.19
N ASN A 53 4.42 -23.74 -25.55
CA ASN A 53 4.19 -24.60 -26.72
C ASN A 53 4.05 -23.82 -28.03
N ASN A 54 4.29 -22.52 -28.05
CA ASN A 54 4.20 -21.64 -29.23
C ASN A 54 2.83 -21.68 -29.91
N VAL A 55 1.75 -21.90 -29.15
CA VAL A 55 0.37 -21.97 -29.69
C VAL A 55 -0.13 -20.55 -30.04
N VAL A 56 0.20 -19.56 -29.23
CA VAL A 56 -0.24 -18.16 -29.40
C VAL A 56 0.76 -17.35 -30.21
N LEU A 57 2.04 -17.53 -29.94
CA LEU A 57 3.13 -16.82 -30.60
C LEU A 57 4.16 -17.82 -31.13
N ALA A 58 4.67 -17.60 -32.34
CA ALA A 58 5.82 -18.34 -32.79
C ALA A 58 7.03 -18.08 -31.89
N SER A 59 7.89 -19.07 -31.68
CA SER A 59 9.04 -19.00 -30.79
C SER A 59 9.91 -17.75 -31.00
N LYS A 60 10.14 -17.37 -32.28
CA LYS A 60 10.87 -16.15 -32.61
C LYS A 60 10.19 -14.89 -32.10
N THR A 61 8.86 -14.80 -32.14
CA THR A 61 8.08 -13.66 -31.68
C THR A 61 8.09 -13.62 -30.14
N ARG A 62 8.00 -14.78 -29.49
CA ARG A 62 8.11 -14.89 -28.02
C ARG A 62 9.47 -14.39 -27.54
N LEU A 63 10.55 -14.77 -28.18
CA LEU A 63 11.89 -14.28 -27.84
C LEU A 63 12.00 -12.75 -27.96
N VAL A 64 11.40 -12.16 -28.99
CA VAL A 64 11.33 -10.70 -29.14
C VAL A 64 10.53 -10.08 -27.99
N GLN A 65 9.38 -10.67 -27.64
CA GLN A 65 8.54 -10.19 -26.55
C GLN A 65 9.26 -10.19 -25.19
N GLU A 66 10.08 -11.20 -24.96
CA GLU A 66 10.84 -11.41 -23.71
C GLU A 66 12.26 -10.81 -23.77
N THR A 67 12.53 -9.90 -24.70
CA THR A 67 13.82 -9.21 -24.81
C THR A 67 13.78 -7.94 -23.95
N PRO A 68 14.84 -7.65 -23.15
CA PRO A 68 14.93 -6.45 -22.33
C PRO A 68 15.20 -5.20 -23.20
N TYR A 69 14.20 -4.35 -23.41
CA TYR A 69 14.33 -3.15 -24.23
C TYR A 69 14.51 -1.87 -23.42
N VAL A 70 13.69 -1.67 -22.41
CA VAL A 70 13.65 -0.43 -21.64
C VAL A 70 14.00 -0.71 -20.21
N ALA A 71 15.02 -0.05 -19.66
CA ALA A 71 15.36 -0.16 -18.25
C ALA A 71 14.24 0.47 -17.39
N GLU A 72 13.78 -0.25 -16.36
CA GLU A 72 12.76 0.22 -15.43
C GLU A 72 13.33 0.98 -14.24
N ASN A 73 14.65 0.87 -14.03
CA ASN A 73 15.34 1.54 -12.94
C ASN A 73 16.74 2.00 -13.37
N ASP A 74 17.30 2.96 -12.62
CA ASP A 74 18.62 3.56 -12.89
C ASP A 74 19.77 2.53 -12.83
N ASN A 75 19.64 1.52 -11.95
CA ASN A 75 20.64 0.46 -11.78
C ASN A 75 20.60 -0.59 -12.89
N LYS A 76 19.62 -0.52 -13.80
CA LYS A 76 19.44 -1.45 -14.90
C LYS A 76 19.38 -2.92 -14.46
N THR A 77 18.69 -3.18 -13.36
CA THR A 77 18.48 -4.53 -12.82
C THR A 77 17.14 -5.13 -13.23
N SER A 78 16.23 -4.30 -13.75
CA SER A 78 14.95 -4.69 -14.33
C SER A 78 14.72 -3.94 -15.63
N PHE A 79 14.13 -4.63 -16.60
CA PHE A 79 13.82 -4.10 -17.92
C PHE A 79 12.38 -4.43 -18.29
N TYR A 80 11.81 -3.66 -19.21
CA TYR A 80 10.51 -3.95 -19.80
C TYR A 80 10.64 -4.34 -21.28
N GLY A 81 9.99 -5.43 -21.65
CA GLY A 81 9.84 -5.91 -23.01
C GLY A 81 8.46 -5.56 -23.56
N TYR A 82 7.89 -6.43 -24.39
CA TYR A 82 6.52 -6.24 -24.89
C TYR A 82 5.51 -6.88 -23.91
N GLY A 83 5.11 -6.11 -22.88
CA GLY A 83 4.14 -6.53 -21.86
C GLY A 83 4.73 -7.42 -20.76
N TRP A 84 6.05 -7.46 -20.59
CA TRP A 84 6.74 -8.23 -19.57
C TRP A 84 7.86 -7.44 -18.92
N ALA A 85 7.95 -7.53 -17.60
CA ALA A 85 9.15 -7.19 -16.85
C ALA A 85 10.16 -8.35 -16.97
N ILE A 86 11.42 -8.00 -17.20
CA ILE A 86 12.50 -8.97 -17.46
C ILE A 86 13.66 -8.62 -16.53
N PHE A 87 14.05 -9.56 -15.70
CA PHE A 87 15.14 -9.39 -14.74
C PHE A 87 15.82 -10.72 -14.46
N GLN A 88 16.90 -10.67 -13.68
CA GLN A 88 17.66 -11.86 -13.28
C GLN A 88 17.30 -12.25 -11.85
N SER A 89 17.26 -13.54 -11.58
CA SER A 89 17.25 -14.07 -10.22
C SER A 89 18.61 -13.88 -9.55
N ASN A 90 18.69 -14.12 -8.23
CA ASN A 90 19.95 -14.19 -7.51
C ASN A 90 20.84 -15.39 -7.93
N ARG A 91 20.35 -16.25 -8.81
CA ARG A 91 21.07 -17.39 -9.42
C ARG A 91 21.50 -17.10 -10.86
N ASP A 92 21.39 -15.83 -11.30
CA ASP A 92 21.66 -15.39 -12.67
C ASP A 92 20.78 -16.08 -13.75
N THR A 93 19.58 -16.56 -13.35
CA THR A 93 18.60 -17.14 -14.28
C THR A 93 17.55 -16.11 -14.66
N LYS A 94 17.03 -16.21 -15.89
CA LYS A 94 16.08 -15.25 -16.47
C LYS A 94 14.70 -15.40 -15.86
N ILE A 95 14.17 -14.29 -15.38
CA ILE A 95 12.78 -14.17 -14.94
C ILE A 95 12.02 -13.26 -15.91
N VAL A 96 10.82 -13.69 -16.30
CA VAL A 96 9.86 -12.93 -17.10
C VAL A 96 8.55 -12.88 -16.33
N ALA A 97 8.11 -11.67 -15.95
CA ALA A 97 6.98 -11.52 -15.05
C ALA A 97 6.05 -10.38 -15.48
N HIS A 98 4.80 -10.48 -15.07
CA HIS A 98 3.85 -9.36 -15.10
C HIS A 98 2.88 -9.46 -13.93
N ASN A 99 2.58 -8.34 -13.31
CA ASN A 99 1.59 -8.27 -12.26
C ASN A 99 0.49 -7.26 -12.60
N GLY A 100 -0.58 -7.29 -11.85
CA GLY A 100 -1.66 -6.33 -11.98
C GLY A 100 -2.49 -6.21 -10.72
N SER A 101 -2.96 -5.00 -10.44
CA SER A 101 -3.82 -4.72 -9.29
C SER A 101 -4.86 -3.66 -9.64
N ASN A 102 -6.04 -3.79 -9.04
CA ASN A 102 -7.04 -2.72 -8.98
C ASN A 102 -7.18 -2.14 -7.55
N GLY A 103 -6.20 -2.43 -6.69
CA GLY A 103 -6.19 -2.00 -5.29
C GLY A 103 -6.86 -2.97 -4.32
N LEU A 104 -7.57 -4.00 -4.80
CA LEU A 104 -8.24 -5.03 -3.99
C LEU A 104 -7.87 -6.43 -4.46
N TYR A 105 -7.96 -6.66 -5.76
CA TYR A 105 -7.45 -7.88 -6.38
C TYR A 105 -6.02 -7.63 -6.84
N PHE A 106 -5.20 -8.63 -6.71
CA PHE A 106 -3.85 -8.63 -7.23
C PHE A 106 -3.55 -9.99 -7.86
N ALA A 107 -2.85 -9.95 -8.99
CA ALA A 107 -2.33 -11.14 -9.65
C ALA A 107 -0.85 -10.92 -9.96
N ASP A 108 -0.05 -11.94 -9.73
CA ASP A 108 1.36 -11.99 -10.12
C ASP A 108 1.64 -13.26 -10.92
N PHE A 109 2.30 -13.09 -12.04
CA PHE A 109 2.61 -14.15 -12.98
C PHE A 109 4.12 -14.14 -13.26
N VAL A 110 4.85 -15.05 -12.61
CA VAL A 110 6.31 -15.09 -12.61
C VAL A 110 6.79 -16.37 -13.27
N ARG A 111 7.52 -16.24 -14.36
CA ARG A 111 8.10 -17.34 -15.13
C ARG A 111 9.62 -17.37 -14.94
N PHE A 112 10.12 -18.44 -14.40
CA PHE A 112 11.55 -18.75 -14.28
C PHE A 112 11.95 -19.56 -15.52
N ILE A 113 12.36 -18.85 -16.57
CA ILE A 113 12.49 -19.39 -17.94
C ILE A 113 13.51 -20.52 -18.00
N ASP A 114 14.66 -20.32 -17.38
CA ASP A 114 15.77 -21.29 -17.41
C ASP A 114 15.50 -22.53 -16.55
N ASP A 115 14.53 -22.47 -15.66
CA ASP A 115 14.18 -23.52 -14.70
C ASP A 115 12.90 -24.29 -15.13
N ASP A 116 12.19 -23.84 -16.16
CA ASP A 116 10.87 -24.36 -16.58
C ASP A 116 9.85 -24.35 -15.42
N VAL A 117 9.84 -23.25 -14.61
CA VAL A 117 8.96 -23.08 -13.47
C VAL A 117 8.11 -21.83 -13.66
N VAL A 118 6.83 -21.93 -13.32
CA VAL A 118 5.94 -20.77 -13.22
C VAL A 118 5.33 -20.70 -11.83
N VAL A 119 5.30 -19.48 -11.27
CA VAL A 119 4.57 -19.17 -10.05
C VAL A 119 3.45 -18.21 -10.41
N ILE A 120 2.22 -18.60 -10.14
CA ILE A 120 1.04 -17.77 -10.34
C ILE A 120 0.38 -17.55 -8.99
N TYR A 121 0.31 -16.30 -8.57
CA TYR A 121 -0.30 -15.90 -7.32
C TYR A 121 -1.46 -14.96 -7.59
N ILE A 122 -2.61 -15.23 -6.99
CA ILE A 122 -3.80 -14.37 -7.05
C ILE A 122 -4.33 -14.17 -5.64
N THR A 123 -4.67 -12.94 -5.30
CA THR A 123 -5.37 -12.63 -4.05
C THR A 123 -6.54 -11.70 -4.30
N ASN A 124 -7.54 -11.80 -3.45
CA ASN A 124 -8.71 -10.92 -3.40
C ASN A 124 -8.69 -10.00 -2.16
N ALA A 125 -7.54 -9.90 -1.52
CA ALA A 125 -7.27 -9.00 -0.39
C ALA A 125 -5.84 -8.46 -0.55
N PHE A 126 -5.68 -7.41 -1.38
CA PHE A 126 -4.36 -6.83 -1.67
C PHE A 126 -3.78 -6.09 -0.46
N LEU A 127 -2.59 -6.47 -0.05
CA LEU A 127 -1.85 -5.91 1.09
C LEU A 127 -0.60 -5.11 0.64
N GLY A 128 -0.65 -4.49 -0.55
CA GLY A 128 0.49 -3.74 -1.07
C GLY A 128 1.72 -4.61 -1.30
N SER A 129 2.89 -4.14 -0.90
CA SER A 129 4.18 -4.81 -1.10
C SER A 129 4.23 -6.24 -0.53
N GLU A 130 3.45 -6.55 0.51
CA GLU A 130 3.35 -7.90 1.04
C GLU A 130 2.82 -8.88 -0.02
N SER A 131 1.73 -8.51 -0.70
CA SER A 131 1.18 -9.31 -1.79
C SER A 131 2.13 -9.39 -2.99
N GLU A 132 2.84 -8.30 -3.31
CA GLU A 132 3.79 -8.24 -4.42
C GLU A 132 5.03 -9.11 -4.21
N ASN A 133 5.36 -9.46 -2.97
CA ASN A 133 6.51 -10.30 -2.65
C ASN A 133 6.20 -11.81 -2.64
N VAL A 134 4.92 -12.22 -2.56
CA VAL A 134 4.55 -13.63 -2.37
C VAL A 134 5.13 -14.55 -3.43
N ALA A 135 4.98 -14.21 -4.72
CA ALA A 135 5.48 -15.06 -5.79
C ALA A 135 7.01 -15.16 -5.78
N ARG A 136 7.72 -14.11 -5.38
CA ARG A 136 9.18 -14.12 -5.20
C ARG A 136 9.62 -15.00 -4.04
N GLU A 137 8.90 -14.93 -2.91
CA GLU A 137 9.15 -15.80 -1.75
C GLU A 137 8.94 -17.28 -2.10
N ILE A 138 7.86 -17.60 -2.84
CA ILE A 138 7.61 -18.94 -3.35
C ILE A 138 8.77 -19.40 -4.26
N GLY A 139 9.25 -18.54 -5.16
CA GLY A 139 10.40 -18.84 -6.01
C GLY A 139 11.65 -19.18 -5.19
N LYS A 140 11.95 -18.39 -4.15
CA LYS A 140 13.08 -18.68 -3.24
C LYS A 140 12.94 -20.05 -2.57
N MET A 141 11.74 -20.39 -2.07
CA MET A 141 11.45 -21.70 -1.46
C MET A 141 11.66 -22.87 -2.43
N ILE A 142 11.29 -22.70 -3.69
CA ILE A 142 11.44 -23.74 -4.72
C ILE A 142 12.92 -24.03 -4.96
N PHE A 143 13.77 -22.99 -4.99
CA PHE A 143 15.16 -23.09 -5.41
C PHE A 143 16.18 -23.16 -4.27
N ASP A 144 15.77 -22.90 -3.03
CA ASP A 144 16.60 -23.01 -1.83
C ASP A 144 15.85 -23.75 -0.72
N SER A 145 16.21 -25.01 -0.52
CA SER A 145 15.58 -25.87 0.51
C SER A 145 15.81 -25.38 1.94
N ASN A 146 16.78 -24.49 2.17
CA ASN A 146 17.07 -23.90 3.48
C ASN A 146 16.44 -22.52 3.66
N TYR A 147 15.72 -22.04 2.64
CA TYR A 147 15.09 -20.72 2.71
C TYR A 147 13.96 -20.69 3.74
N ASN A 148 14.08 -19.77 4.69
CA ASN A 148 13.03 -19.50 5.66
C ASN A 148 12.13 -18.36 5.13
N THR A 149 10.86 -18.63 4.94
CA THR A 149 9.89 -17.65 4.47
C THR A 149 9.68 -16.53 5.48
N THR A 150 9.51 -15.32 4.98
CA THR A 150 8.98 -14.22 5.78
C THR A 150 7.46 -14.34 5.84
N PRO A 151 6.84 -14.43 7.02
CA PRO A 151 5.40 -14.43 7.12
C PRO A 151 4.78 -13.17 6.50
N ILE A 152 3.63 -13.30 5.84
CA ILE A 152 2.86 -12.15 5.37
C ILE A 152 2.38 -11.37 6.59
N SER A 153 2.71 -10.08 6.64
CA SER A 153 2.32 -9.22 7.74
C SER A 153 0.80 -8.95 7.72
N LYS A 154 0.23 -8.76 8.90
CA LYS A 154 -1.15 -8.27 9.03
C LYS A 154 -1.27 -6.87 8.41
N ASN A 155 -2.50 -6.49 8.07
CA ASN A 155 -2.79 -5.13 7.64
C ASN A 155 -2.39 -4.13 8.74
N ILE A 156 -1.69 -3.05 8.37
CA ILE A 156 -1.17 -2.08 9.34
C ILE A 156 -2.26 -1.44 10.20
N TYR A 157 -3.44 -1.19 9.65
CA TYR A 157 -4.57 -0.65 10.42
C TYR A 157 -5.12 -1.69 11.41
N GLU A 158 -5.10 -2.98 11.05
CA GLU A 158 -5.47 -4.07 11.93
C GLU A 158 -4.54 -4.13 13.14
N LEU A 159 -3.22 -4.09 12.91
CA LEU A 159 -2.21 -4.04 13.97
C LEU A 159 -2.40 -2.84 14.90
N ILE A 160 -2.64 -1.65 14.34
CA ILE A 160 -2.86 -0.44 15.14
C ILE A 160 -4.13 -0.58 15.98
N HIS A 161 -5.22 -1.11 15.42
CA HIS A 161 -6.45 -1.32 16.16
C HIS A 161 -6.31 -2.38 17.26
N GLU A 162 -5.57 -3.47 17.02
CA GLU A 162 -5.23 -4.46 18.07
C GLU A 162 -4.47 -3.79 19.22
N PHE A 163 -3.46 -2.95 18.91
CA PHE A 163 -2.73 -2.19 19.91
C PHE A 163 -3.65 -1.24 20.70
N MET A 164 -4.52 -0.52 20.00
CA MET A 164 -5.44 0.44 20.63
C MET A 164 -6.48 -0.24 21.53
N LYS A 165 -6.90 -1.47 21.21
CA LYS A 165 -7.84 -2.25 22.05
C LYS A 165 -7.22 -2.71 23.35
N THR A 166 -5.91 -2.94 23.37
CA THR A 166 -5.20 -3.50 24.54
C THR A 166 -4.41 -2.46 25.32
N ASN A 167 -4.35 -1.21 24.85
CA ASN A 167 -3.59 -0.14 25.46
C ASN A 167 -4.44 1.13 25.66
N PRO A 168 -4.22 1.91 26.73
CA PRO A 168 -4.76 3.25 26.83
C PRO A 168 -4.04 4.19 25.86
N SER A 169 -4.72 5.28 25.44
CA SER A 169 -4.16 6.26 24.49
C SER A 169 -2.86 6.92 24.96
N SER A 170 -2.62 7.00 26.26
CA SER A 170 -1.35 7.47 26.84
C SER A 170 -0.14 6.62 26.43
N ASN A 171 -0.37 5.39 25.99
CA ASN A 171 0.66 4.48 25.48
C ASN A 171 0.95 4.67 23.98
N ALA A 172 0.35 5.64 23.31
CA ALA A 172 0.54 5.86 21.86
C ALA A 172 2.03 5.95 21.46
N VAL A 173 2.87 6.48 22.34
CA VAL A 173 4.33 6.58 22.14
C VAL A 173 5.01 5.23 21.93
N LYS A 174 4.40 4.12 22.36
CA LYS A 174 4.92 2.74 22.18
C LYS A 174 4.46 2.08 20.88
N LEU A 175 3.52 2.71 20.18
CA LEU A 175 2.95 2.16 18.95
C LEU A 175 4.01 1.93 17.84
N PRO A 176 4.98 2.84 17.61
CA PRO A 176 6.01 2.60 16.61
C PRO A 176 6.87 1.37 16.88
N ASP A 177 7.26 1.14 18.13
CA ASP A 177 8.05 -0.03 18.50
C ASP A 177 7.26 -1.33 18.33
N TYR A 178 5.97 -1.31 18.66
CA TYR A 178 5.06 -2.43 18.40
C TYR A 178 4.97 -2.72 16.90
N LEU A 179 4.71 -1.69 16.08
CA LEU A 179 4.62 -1.86 14.63
C LEU A 179 5.93 -2.33 14.01
N ASN A 180 7.07 -1.79 14.43
CA ASN A 180 8.39 -2.23 13.96
C ASN A 180 8.63 -3.72 14.20
N LYS A 181 8.18 -4.21 15.36
CA LYS A 181 8.28 -5.62 15.70
C LYS A 181 7.36 -6.49 14.84
N GLU A 182 6.09 -6.12 14.73
CA GLU A 182 5.09 -6.93 14.02
C GLU A 182 5.31 -6.92 12.48
N LEU A 183 5.79 -5.80 11.94
CA LEU A 183 6.08 -5.67 10.51
C LEU A 183 7.51 -6.11 10.14
N ASN A 184 8.32 -6.48 11.11
CA ASN A 184 9.76 -6.75 10.93
C ASN A 184 10.46 -5.67 10.09
N ASN A 185 10.02 -4.43 10.21
CA ASN A 185 10.51 -3.28 9.47
C ASN A 185 10.27 -1.99 10.25
N LYS A 186 11.04 -0.93 9.94
CA LYS A 186 10.84 0.37 10.55
C LYS A 186 9.55 1.02 10.02
N PHE A 187 8.62 1.32 10.92
CA PHE A 187 7.42 2.09 10.59
C PHE A 187 7.82 3.50 10.12
N ASN A 188 7.42 3.86 8.91
CA ASN A 188 7.74 5.13 8.26
C ASN A 188 6.61 5.59 7.32
N ASP A 189 5.37 5.60 7.81
CA ASP A 189 4.22 6.05 7.02
C ASP A 189 3.35 7.03 7.82
N HIS A 190 3.59 8.33 7.58
CA HIS A 190 2.83 9.41 8.21
C HIS A 190 1.33 9.40 7.80
N ALA A 191 1.03 8.94 6.59
CA ALA A 191 -0.34 8.96 6.09
C ALA A 191 -1.25 7.97 6.83
N VAL A 192 -0.72 6.84 7.30
CA VAL A 192 -1.46 5.84 8.08
C VAL A 192 -1.97 6.46 9.38
N LEU A 193 -1.08 7.08 10.17
CA LEU A 193 -1.47 7.69 11.45
C LEU A 193 -2.42 8.88 11.24
N ASN A 194 -2.20 9.67 10.20
CA ASN A 194 -3.06 10.81 9.88
C ASN A 194 -4.48 10.36 9.54
N ARG A 195 -4.62 9.38 8.64
CA ARG A 195 -5.93 8.83 8.24
C ARG A 195 -6.68 8.21 9.41
N LEU A 196 -5.96 7.49 10.29
CA LEU A 196 -6.56 6.90 11.47
C LEU A 196 -6.94 7.96 12.50
N GLY A 197 -6.10 8.98 12.70
CA GLY A 197 -6.41 10.15 13.53
C GLY A 197 -7.72 10.79 13.13
N TYR A 198 -7.93 11.07 11.83
CA TYR A 198 -9.19 11.61 11.32
C TYR A 198 -10.39 10.66 11.47
N SER A 199 -10.18 9.35 11.29
CA SER A 199 -11.23 8.37 11.54
C SER A 199 -11.70 8.41 12.99
N ARG A 200 -10.77 8.49 13.94
CA ARG A 200 -11.05 8.61 15.37
C ARG A 200 -11.64 9.97 15.73
N LEU A 201 -11.14 11.05 15.17
CA LEU A 201 -11.63 12.41 15.40
C LEU A 201 -13.13 12.54 15.08
N LYS A 202 -13.63 11.80 14.08
CA LYS A 202 -15.06 11.76 13.74
C LYS A 202 -15.90 10.98 14.75
N LYS A 203 -15.32 9.98 15.42
CA LYS A 203 -16.03 9.06 16.32
C LYS A 203 -15.94 9.47 17.80
N GLU A 204 -14.85 10.10 18.21
CA GLU A 204 -14.56 10.41 19.60
C GLU A 204 -15.12 11.80 19.98
N GLU A 205 -15.95 11.85 21.00
CA GLU A 205 -16.45 13.10 21.58
C GLU A 205 -15.40 13.78 22.48
N LYS A 206 -14.55 13.01 23.14
CA LYS A 206 -13.48 13.47 24.03
C LYS A 206 -12.11 13.09 23.48
N PRO A 207 -11.08 13.95 23.73
CA PRO A 207 -9.73 13.65 23.25
C PRO A 207 -9.21 12.37 23.90
N ALA A 208 -8.99 11.36 23.07
CA ALA A 208 -8.39 10.08 23.44
C ALA A 208 -7.39 9.67 22.35
N TRP A 209 -7.64 8.59 21.64
CA TRP A 209 -6.73 8.11 20.60
C TRP A 209 -6.56 9.07 19.42
N ALA A 210 -7.62 9.79 19.01
CA ALA A 210 -7.51 10.75 17.90
C ALA A 210 -6.35 11.72 18.11
N LEU A 211 -6.35 12.41 19.25
CA LEU A 211 -5.34 13.43 19.56
C LEU A 211 -3.94 12.82 19.73
N GLU A 212 -3.84 11.67 20.39
CA GLU A 212 -2.54 11.00 20.59
C GLU A 212 -1.92 10.49 19.29
N LEU A 213 -2.73 10.06 18.32
CA LEU A 213 -2.24 9.67 17.00
C LEU A 213 -1.66 10.88 16.23
N PHE A 214 -2.34 12.03 16.23
CA PHE A 214 -1.81 13.25 15.61
C PHE A 214 -0.54 13.75 16.30
N LYS A 215 -0.49 13.75 17.63
CA LYS A 215 0.71 14.10 18.41
C LYS A 215 1.88 13.16 18.09
N LEU A 216 1.61 11.86 18.02
CA LEU A 216 2.62 10.88 17.65
C LEU A 216 3.14 11.16 16.24
N ASN A 217 2.25 11.48 15.31
CA ASN A 217 2.59 11.70 13.90
C ASN A 217 3.54 12.89 13.76
N VAL A 218 3.25 14.05 14.37
CA VAL A 218 4.16 15.21 14.33
C VAL A 218 5.47 14.96 15.08
N LYS A 219 5.47 14.07 16.06
CA LYS A 219 6.70 13.65 16.76
C LYS A 219 7.62 12.81 15.87
N LEU A 220 7.04 11.93 15.04
CA LEU A 220 7.79 11.06 14.13
C LEU A 220 8.24 11.81 12.88
N PHE A 221 7.44 12.76 12.40
CA PHE A 221 7.66 13.52 11.16
C PHE A 221 7.54 15.04 11.42
N PRO A 222 8.45 15.63 12.21
CA PRO A 222 8.30 17.00 12.71
C PRO A 222 8.39 18.09 11.63
N GLU A 223 8.98 17.77 10.47
CA GLU A 223 9.17 18.72 9.36
C GLU A 223 8.01 18.76 8.36
N ASP A 224 6.97 17.97 8.57
CA ASP A 224 5.79 17.95 7.70
C ASP A 224 4.72 18.92 8.22
N GLY A 225 4.61 20.08 7.57
CA GLY A 225 3.64 21.13 7.94
C GLY A 225 2.18 20.69 7.87
N ASN A 226 1.82 19.74 7.00
CA ASN A 226 0.45 19.24 6.90
C ASN A 226 0.05 18.42 8.15
N LEU A 227 1.00 17.76 8.79
CA LEU A 227 0.71 17.01 10.02
C LEU A 227 0.46 17.96 11.20
N TRP A 228 1.17 19.09 11.25
CA TRP A 228 0.94 20.14 12.23
C TRP A 228 -0.41 20.84 12.02
N ASP A 229 -0.83 21.03 10.76
CA ASP A 229 -2.18 21.50 10.42
C ASP A 229 -3.26 20.53 10.94
N SER A 230 -3.11 19.23 10.64
CA SER A 230 -4.02 18.18 11.12
C SER A 230 -4.10 18.11 12.66
N LEU A 231 -2.99 18.30 13.35
CA LEU A 231 -2.96 18.39 14.81
C LEU A 231 -3.69 19.64 15.32
N GLY A 232 -3.54 20.77 14.63
CA GLY A 232 -4.26 22.02 14.91
C GLY A 232 -5.77 21.83 14.81
N GLU A 233 -6.25 21.18 13.73
CA GLU A 233 -7.65 20.84 13.55
C GLU A 233 -8.20 19.94 14.66
N ALA A 234 -7.42 18.91 15.03
CA ALA A 234 -7.78 18.03 16.15
C ALA A 234 -7.90 18.78 17.47
N TYR A 235 -6.99 19.71 17.76
CA TYR A 235 -7.10 20.55 18.95
C TYR A 235 -8.33 21.45 18.94
N LEU A 236 -8.71 22.05 17.80
CA LEU A 236 -9.93 22.85 17.65
C LEU A 236 -11.19 22.02 17.89
N LYS A 237 -11.23 20.80 17.37
CA LYS A 237 -12.35 19.87 17.59
C LYS A 237 -12.64 19.64 19.08
N TYR A 238 -11.61 19.68 19.91
CA TYR A 238 -11.69 19.46 21.36
C TYR A 238 -11.60 20.77 22.16
N ASP A 239 -11.86 21.92 21.54
CA ASP A 239 -11.85 23.28 22.14
C ASP A 239 -10.52 23.66 22.84
N LYS A 240 -9.41 23.10 22.35
CA LYS A 240 -8.04 23.38 22.84
C LYS A 240 -7.40 24.46 21.97
N LYS A 241 -7.91 25.69 22.08
CA LYS A 241 -7.57 26.81 21.18
C LYS A 241 -6.10 27.22 21.25
N GLU A 242 -5.48 27.20 22.41
CA GLU A 242 -4.07 27.61 22.57
C GLU A 242 -3.12 26.62 21.90
N GLU A 243 -3.37 25.32 22.07
CA GLU A 243 -2.61 24.26 21.44
C GLU A 243 -2.83 24.26 19.92
N ALA A 244 -4.03 24.55 19.47
CA ALA A 244 -4.34 24.71 18.04
C ALA A 244 -3.54 25.85 17.42
N ILE A 245 -3.49 27.03 18.07
CA ILE A 245 -2.69 28.18 17.62
C ILE A 245 -1.22 27.78 17.49
N LYS A 246 -0.64 27.10 18.49
CA LYS A 246 0.75 26.62 18.44
C LYS A 246 0.98 25.69 17.24
N SER A 247 0.07 24.75 17.01
CA SER A 247 0.17 23.78 15.92
C SER A 247 0.07 24.46 14.56
N TYR A 248 -0.91 25.35 14.35
CA TYR A 248 -1.02 26.11 13.10
C TYR A 248 0.16 27.07 12.87
N THR A 249 0.71 27.67 13.93
CA THR A 249 1.92 28.48 13.82
C THR A 249 3.06 27.63 13.25
N LYS A 250 3.26 26.41 13.81
CA LYS A 250 4.29 25.51 13.32
C LYS A 250 4.02 25.04 11.88
N ALA A 251 2.76 24.78 11.54
CA ALA A 251 2.36 24.44 10.17
C ALA A 251 2.74 25.54 9.17
N VAL A 252 2.45 26.80 9.50
CA VAL A 252 2.79 27.96 8.67
C VAL A 252 4.32 28.15 8.54
N GLU A 253 5.09 28.00 9.64
CA GLU A 253 6.55 28.03 9.59
C GLU A 253 7.14 26.98 8.64
N LEU A 254 6.46 25.83 8.50
CA LEU A 254 6.84 24.72 7.63
C LEU A 254 6.21 24.81 6.22
N GLY A 255 5.60 25.96 5.88
CA GLY A 255 5.09 26.22 4.53
C GLY A 255 3.68 25.75 4.23
N SER A 256 2.88 25.39 5.26
CA SER A 256 1.46 25.07 5.07
C SER A 256 0.64 26.33 4.82
N GLU A 257 0.44 26.69 3.56
CA GLU A 257 -0.30 27.90 3.17
C GLU A 257 -1.76 27.89 3.66
N GLY A 258 -2.43 26.73 3.65
CA GLY A 258 -3.81 26.57 4.11
C GLY A 258 -4.01 26.95 5.58
N SER A 259 -3.01 26.72 6.42
CA SER A 259 -3.03 27.03 7.85
C SER A 259 -3.03 28.52 8.17
N THR A 260 -2.52 29.36 7.26
CA THR A 260 -2.34 30.81 7.50
C THR A 260 -3.65 31.52 7.76
N LYS A 261 -4.69 31.22 6.98
CA LYS A 261 -6.02 31.81 7.15
C LYS A 261 -6.63 31.46 8.50
N ILE A 262 -6.56 30.19 8.87
CA ILE A 262 -7.12 29.65 10.12
C ILE A 262 -6.38 30.28 11.32
N LEU A 263 -5.07 30.34 11.28
CA LEU A 263 -4.25 30.97 12.33
C LEU A 263 -4.65 32.44 12.55
N ASN A 264 -4.76 33.22 11.48
CA ASN A 264 -5.14 34.63 11.56
C ASN A 264 -6.54 34.84 12.17
N GLU A 265 -7.50 33.97 11.84
CA GLU A 265 -8.85 34.02 12.42
C GLU A 265 -8.83 33.69 13.92
N LEU A 266 -8.03 32.70 14.35
CA LEU A 266 -7.86 32.33 15.76
C LEU A 266 -7.21 33.43 16.57
N LEU A 267 -6.17 34.09 16.01
CA LEU A 267 -5.47 35.19 16.69
C LEU A 267 -6.36 36.43 16.86
N LYS A 268 -7.20 36.76 15.87
CA LYS A 268 -8.20 37.86 15.98
C LYS A 268 -9.18 37.61 17.11
N LYS A 269 -9.77 36.40 17.18
CA LYS A 269 -10.72 36.02 18.21
C LYS A 269 -10.11 35.93 19.63
N LYS A 270 -8.80 35.91 19.76
CA LYS A 270 -8.11 35.93 21.07
C LYS A 270 -7.92 37.36 21.59
N LEU A 271 -8.00 38.37 20.71
CA LEU A 271 -7.83 39.80 21.05
C LEU A 271 -9.18 40.50 21.38
N GLU A 272 -10.29 39.86 21.02
CA GLU A 272 -11.66 40.25 21.41
C GLU A 272 -12.05 39.61 22.76
#